data_819dfd5d5955b5765dde23ecb0d1a949
#
_entry.id   819dfd5d5955b5765dde23ecb0d1a949
#
_cell.length_a   1.000
_cell.length_b   1.000
_cell.length_c   1.000
_cell.angle_alpha   90.00
_cell.angle_beta   90.00
_cell.angle_gamma   90.00
#
_symmetry.space_group_name_H-M   'P 1'
#
loop_
_entity.id
_entity.type
_entity.pdbx_description
1 polymer ?
#
loop_
_entity_poly.entity_id
_entity_poly.type
_entity_poly.pdbx_seq_one_letter_code
_entity_poly.pdbx_strand_id
1 'polypeptide(L)'
;MPTLILKSAYFFMHNQTPTFKQNVLSAICNGAQVYKDIFIDFEYQVFSKAFTRNSFYIISATKSNFLHLTGVNTHLSADQFFDKALNKSLTENDFDFTKKGQTEKMVKGSVRRKVRFLSSLDKIFDKSTLVEESFNKNQVSCTFAVSENSFTLGFIAFPKCRPNTLLKGNELKNPKSIDSIKRRKRGESEFVDFILSN
;
A
#
# COMPACT_ATOMS: atom_id res chain seq x y z
N MET A 1 24.47 -7.72 47.96
CA MET A 1 24.77 -7.91 46.52
C MET A 1 23.61 -8.52 45.73
N PRO A 2 22.45 -7.82 45.54
CA PRO A 2 21.43 -8.28 44.60
C PRO A 2 21.29 -7.41 43.32
N THR A 3 22.08 -6.35 43.15
CA THR A 3 21.82 -5.34 42.10
C THR A 3 22.40 -5.66 40.71
N LEU A 4 23.34 -6.61 40.61
CA LEU A 4 24.00 -6.97 39.34
C LEU A 4 23.16 -7.96 38.50
N ILE A 5 22.39 -8.84 39.13
CA ILE A 5 21.60 -9.87 38.41
C ILE A 5 20.40 -9.24 37.67
N LEU A 6 19.77 -8.23 38.24
CA LEU A 6 18.63 -7.54 37.65
C LEU A 6 19.00 -6.70 36.41
N LYS A 7 20.19 -6.10 36.37
CA LYS A 7 20.68 -5.36 35.20
C LYS A 7 21.01 -6.25 34.01
N SER A 8 21.51 -7.47 34.26
CA SER A 8 21.82 -8.44 33.21
C SER A 8 20.53 -9.00 32.57
N ALA A 9 19.49 -9.29 33.34
CA ALA A 9 18.21 -9.76 32.80
C ALA A 9 17.49 -8.69 31.97
N TYR A 10 17.56 -7.41 32.37
CA TYR A 10 16.99 -6.29 31.61
C TYR A 10 17.71 -6.04 30.29
N PHE A 11 19.02 -6.26 30.22
CA PHE A 11 19.84 -6.11 29.02
C PHE A 11 19.60 -7.23 28.00
N PHE A 12 19.31 -8.47 28.46
CA PHE A 12 19.01 -9.60 27.59
C PHE A 12 17.59 -9.55 26.99
N MET A 13 16.62 -8.89 27.63
CA MET A 13 15.26 -8.76 27.11
C MET A 13 15.12 -7.75 25.97
N HIS A 14 16.13 -6.89 25.71
CA HIS A 14 16.04 -5.80 24.72
C HIS A 14 16.75 -6.08 23.38
N ASN A 15 17.36 -7.26 23.19
CA ASN A 15 18.14 -7.56 21.97
C ASN A 15 17.64 -8.77 21.16
N GLN A 16 16.37 -9.13 21.26
CA GLN A 16 15.83 -10.11 20.32
C GLN A 16 15.53 -9.44 18.97
N THR A 17 16.22 -9.89 17.91
CA THR A 17 15.92 -9.48 16.54
C THR A 17 14.45 -9.79 16.24
N PRO A 18 13.65 -8.81 15.79
CA PRO A 18 12.23 -9.02 15.51
C PRO A 18 12.01 -10.17 14.53
N THR A 19 11.04 -11.00 14.79
CA THR A 19 10.64 -12.08 13.88
C THR A 19 10.14 -11.51 12.55
N PHE A 20 10.07 -12.35 11.51
CA PHE A 20 9.45 -11.94 10.25
C PHE A 20 8.02 -11.43 10.43
N LYS A 21 7.24 -12.07 11.31
CA LYS A 21 5.84 -11.72 11.56
C LYS A 21 5.71 -10.37 12.27
N GLN A 22 6.59 -10.09 13.24
CA GLN A 22 6.68 -8.78 13.91
C GLN A 22 7.07 -7.66 12.96
N ASN A 23 8.02 -7.91 12.06
CA ASN A 23 8.39 -6.93 11.03
C ASN A 23 7.24 -6.64 10.08
N VAL A 24 6.48 -7.67 9.68
CA VAL A 24 5.28 -7.51 8.85
C VAL A 24 4.20 -6.72 9.58
N LEU A 25 3.94 -7.03 10.85
CA LEU A 25 2.99 -6.30 11.70
C LEU A 25 3.33 -4.81 11.78
N SER A 26 4.58 -4.50 12.11
CA SER A 26 5.06 -3.10 12.17
C SER A 26 4.88 -2.38 10.83
N ALA A 27 5.26 -3.02 9.72
CA ALA A 27 5.12 -2.44 8.39
C ALA A 27 3.65 -2.20 8.00
N ILE A 28 2.74 -3.10 8.37
CA ILE A 28 1.30 -2.95 8.15
C ILE A 28 0.75 -1.77 8.94
N CYS A 29 1.08 -1.67 10.25
CA CYS A 29 0.60 -0.56 11.09
C CYS A 29 1.12 0.80 10.61
N ASN A 30 2.39 0.89 10.23
CA ASN A 30 2.95 2.13 9.67
C ASN A 30 2.32 2.47 8.31
N GLY A 31 2.14 1.47 7.45
CA GLY A 31 1.52 1.65 6.14
C GLY A 31 0.04 2.04 6.22
N ALA A 32 -0.68 1.63 7.25
CA ALA A 32 -2.09 1.99 7.45
C ALA A 32 -2.25 3.50 7.68
N GLN A 33 -1.32 4.13 8.41
CA GLN A 33 -1.33 5.58 8.61
C GLN A 33 -1.10 6.31 7.27
N VAL A 34 -0.06 5.93 6.51
CA VAL A 34 0.21 6.52 5.19
C VAL A 34 -0.97 6.31 4.24
N TYR A 35 -1.56 5.11 4.22
CA TYR A 35 -2.73 4.82 3.41
C TYR A 35 -3.93 5.69 3.78
N LYS A 36 -4.16 5.93 5.08
CA LYS A 36 -5.21 6.83 5.54
C LYS A 36 -4.98 8.24 5.01
N ASP A 37 -3.80 8.79 5.26
CA ASP A 37 -3.46 10.19 4.95
C ASP A 37 -3.54 10.48 3.45
N ILE A 38 -3.29 9.46 2.60
CA ILE A 38 -3.32 9.61 1.15
C ILE A 38 -4.67 9.23 0.58
N PHE A 39 -5.17 8.02 0.86
CA PHE A 39 -6.29 7.45 0.12
C PHE A 39 -7.63 7.50 0.83
N ILE A 40 -7.65 7.56 2.17
CA ILE A 40 -8.90 7.64 2.91
C ILE A 40 -9.35 9.11 3.04
N ASP A 41 -8.41 10.01 3.32
CA ASP A 41 -8.73 11.42 3.53
C ASP A 41 -8.94 12.20 2.22
N PHE A 42 -8.40 11.70 1.10
CA PHE A 42 -8.44 12.40 -0.18
C PHE A 42 -8.93 11.54 -1.35
N GLU A 43 -9.40 12.22 -2.39
CA GLU A 43 -9.62 11.71 -3.74
C GLU A 43 -8.72 12.46 -4.72
N TYR A 44 -8.28 11.79 -5.78
CA TYR A 44 -7.38 12.36 -6.78
C TYR A 44 -7.96 12.20 -8.18
N GLN A 45 -7.81 13.23 -8.99
CA GLN A 45 -8.09 13.20 -10.42
C GLN A 45 -6.76 13.28 -11.16
N VAL A 46 -6.41 12.20 -11.85
CA VAL A 46 -5.11 12.03 -12.52
C VAL A 46 -5.29 12.18 -14.02
N PHE A 47 -4.47 13.01 -14.64
CA PHE A 47 -4.44 13.26 -16.08
C PHE A 47 -3.12 12.77 -16.65
N SER A 48 -3.18 12.10 -17.81
CA SER A 48 -1.99 11.67 -18.54
C SER A 48 -2.32 11.38 -20.00
N LYS A 49 -1.37 11.65 -20.89
CA LYS A 49 -1.41 11.20 -22.29
C LYS A 49 -1.30 9.68 -22.46
N ALA A 50 -1.06 8.94 -21.37
CA ALA A 50 -1.17 7.48 -21.37
C ALA A 50 -2.62 7.01 -21.44
N PHE A 51 -3.57 7.83 -21.04
CA PHE A 51 -4.99 7.49 -21.00
C PHE A 51 -5.63 7.71 -22.37
N THR A 52 -6.14 6.64 -22.96
CA THR A 52 -6.76 6.62 -24.28
C THR A 52 -8.27 6.41 -24.24
N ARG A 53 -8.76 5.80 -23.13
CA ARG A 53 -10.18 5.48 -22.91
C ARG A 53 -10.93 6.60 -22.20
N ASN A 54 -10.25 7.35 -21.36
CA ASN A 54 -10.80 8.46 -20.59
C ASN A 54 -9.81 9.62 -20.57
N SER A 55 -10.30 10.85 -20.47
CA SER A 55 -9.43 12.02 -20.31
C SER A 55 -8.71 12.08 -18.96
N PHE A 56 -9.27 11.40 -17.94
CA PHE A 56 -8.69 11.28 -16.60
C PHE A 56 -9.29 10.08 -15.86
N TYR A 57 -8.65 9.70 -14.77
CA TYR A 57 -9.19 8.75 -13.81
C TYR A 57 -9.30 9.36 -12.41
N ILE A 58 -10.36 8.99 -11.67
CA ILE A 58 -10.54 9.39 -10.27
C ILE A 58 -10.12 8.22 -9.37
N ILE A 59 -9.15 8.45 -8.49
CA ILE A 59 -8.76 7.53 -7.43
C ILE A 59 -9.61 7.84 -6.19
N SER A 60 -10.32 6.83 -5.70
CA SER A 60 -11.13 6.91 -4.49
C SER A 60 -11.13 5.57 -3.78
N ALA A 61 -10.30 5.43 -2.77
CA ALA A 61 -10.12 4.17 -2.05
C ALA A 61 -11.02 4.07 -0.81
N THR A 62 -11.20 2.85 -0.31
CA THR A 62 -11.86 2.54 0.96
C THR A 62 -10.90 1.78 1.87
N LYS A 63 -11.25 1.66 3.15
CA LYS A 63 -10.49 0.88 4.14
C LYS A 63 -10.24 -0.55 3.67
N SER A 64 -11.24 -1.19 3.06
CA SER A 64 -11.17 -2.57 2.59
C SER A 64 -10.11 -2.81 1.50
N ASN A 65 -9.72 -1.79 0.74
CA ASN A 65 -8.70 -1.97 -0.30
C ASN A 65 -7.28 -2.12 0.28
N PHE A 66 -7.04 -1.68 1.51
CA PHE A 66 -5.73 -1.77 2.15
C PHE A 66 -5.24 -3.20 2.31
N LEU A 67 -6.11 -4.13 2.73
CA LEU A 67 -5.74 -5.53 2.93
C LEU A 67 -5.11 -6.16 1.68
N HIS A 68 -5.60 -5.85 0.48
CA HIS A 68 -5.05 -6.36 -0.78
C HIS A 68 -3.60 -5.94 -1.02
N LEU A 69 -3.21 -4.78 -0.50
CA LEU A 69 -1.85 -4.26 -0.65
C LEU A 69 -0.85 -4.94 0.30
N THR A 70 -1.31 -5.57 1.38
CA THR A 70 -0.43 -6.28 2.33
C THR A 70 -0.07 -7.67 1.86
N GLY A 71 -1.01 -8.37 1.25
CA GLY A 71 -0.87 -9.75 0.77
C GLY A 71 -0.95 -10.82 1.87
N VAL A 72 -1.22 -10.46 3.13
CA VAL A 72 -1.49 -11.42 4.21
C VAL A 72 -2.90 -12.00 4.10
N ASN A 73 -3.15 -13.11 4.76
CA ASN A 73 -4.47 -13.65 5.02
C ASN A 73 -4.91 -13.26 6.45
N THR A 74 -6.23 -13.11 6.68
CA THR A 74 -6.79 -12.74 7.97
C THR A 74 -8.21 -13.28 8.11
N HIS A 75 -8.62 -13.56 9.35
CA HIS A 75 -10.00 -13.90 9.71
C HIS A 75 -10.89 -12.68 9.94
N LEU A 76 -10.27 -11.48 10.05
CA LEU A 76 -10.99 -10.21 10.22
C LEU A 76 -11.64 -9.78 8.91
N SER A 77 -12.70 -8.98 8.99
CA SER A 77 -13.13 -8.21 7.81
C SER A 77 -12.02 -7.23 7.39
N ALA A 78 -11.98 -6.86 6.12
CA ALA A 78 -10.93 -5.97 5.60
C ALA A 78 -10.96 -4.60 6.29
N ASP A 79 -12.15 -4.09 6.67
CA ASP A 79 -12.29 -2.83 7.38
C ASP A 79 -11.81 -2.95 8.82
N GLN A 80 -12.16 -4.03 9.53
CA GLN A 80 -11.64 -4.30 10.88
C GLN A 80 -10.11 -4.43 10.89
N PHE A 81 -9.56 -5.13 9.89
CA PHE A 81 -8.11 -5.26 9.73
C PHE A 81 -7.44 -3.89 9.60
N PHE A 82 -7.97 -3.03 8.74
CA PHE A 82 -7.46 -1.68 8.57
C PHE A 82 -7.56 -0.85 9.86
N ASP A 83 -8.71 -0.85 10.52
CA ASP A 83 -8.94 -0.08 11.75
C ASP A 83 -8.01 -0.53 12.88
N LYS A 84 -7.82 -1.86 13.05
CA LYS A 84 -6.86 -2.38 14.02
C LYS A 84 -5.42 -2.00 13.68
N ALA A 85 -5.04 -2.03 12.41
CA ALA A 85 -3.71 -1.62 11.96
C ALA A 85 -3.47 -0.12 12.23
N LEU A 86 -4.43 0.73 11.87
CA LEU A 86 -4.36 2.18 12.09
C LEU A 86 -4.26 2.55 13.58
N ASN A 87 -5.05 1.89 14.42
CA ASN A 87 -5.08 2.11 15.86
C ASN A 87 -3.95 1.38 16.62
N LYS A 88 -3.04 0.69 15.89
CA LYS A 88 -1.95 -0.12 16.45
C LYS A 88 -2.41 -1.22 17.41
N SER A 89 -3.65 -1.70 17.26
CA SER A 89 -4.24 -2.81 18.02
C SER A 89 -4.26 -4.12 17.24
N LEU A 90 -3.73 -4.14 16.02
CA LEU A 90 -3.47 -5.37 15.26
C LEU A 90 -2.39 -6.19 15.95
N THR A 91 -2.58 -7.51 16.04
CA THR A 91 -1.65 -8.44 16.67
C THR A 91 -1.16 -9.50 15.68
N GLU A 92 -0.11 -10.24 16.03
CA GLU A 92 0.37 -11.37 15.23
C GLU A 92 -0.68 -12.46 15.05
N ASN A 93 -1.66 -12.59 15.94
CA ASN A 93 -2.74 -13.58 15.84
C ASN A 93 -3.85 -13.17 14.87
N ASP A 94 -3.93 -11.92 14.48
CA ASP A 94 -4.96 -11.41 13.58
C ASP A 94 -4.72 -11.74 12.09
N PHE A 95 -3.52 -12.23 11.73
CA PHE A 95 -3.19 -12.57 10.34
C PHE A 95 -2.21 -13.74 10.23
N ASP A 96 -2.17 -14.34 9.05
CA ASP A 96 -1.27 -15.43 8.73
C ASP A 96 -0.75 -15.35 7.28
N PHE A 97 0.03 -16.36 6.88
CA PHE A 97 0.64 -16.46 5.54
C PHE A 97 0.09 -17.64 4.75
N THR A 98 -1.18 -17.99 4.99
CA THR A 98 -1.86 -19.04 4.23
C THR A 98 -2.55 -18.46 2.98
N LYS A 99 -2.47 -19.20 1.88
CA LYS A 99 -3.22 -18.89 0.65
C LYS A 99 -3.45 -20.17 -0.15
N LYS A 100 -4.69 -20.37 -0.60
CA LYS A 100 -5.05 -21.56 -1.39
C LYS A 100 -4.10 -21.72 -2.58
N GLY A 101 -3.53 -22.92 -2.73
CA GLY A 101 -2.64 -23.27 -3.84
C GLY A 101 -1.21 -22.71 -3.75
N GLN A 102 -0.81 -22.13 -2.62
CA GLN A 102 0.54 -21.60 -2.42
C GLN A 102 1.17 -22.13 -1.14
N THR A 103 2.49 -22.34 -1.15
CA THR A 103 3.22 -22.65 0.07
C THR A 103 3.39 -21.41 0.94
N GLU A 104 3.51 -21.58 2.25
CA GLU A 104 3.76 -20.48 3.18
C GLU A 104 5.01 -19.67 2.80
N LYS A 105 6.06 -20.33 2.33
CA LYS A 105 7.30 -19.68 1.84
C LYS A 105 7.02 -18.74 0.66
N MET A 106 6.18 -19.13 -0.28
CA MET A 106 5.78 -18.29 -1.43
C MET A 106 4.98 -17.08 -0.96
N VAL A 107 4.01 -17.29 -0.05
CA VAL A 107 3.18 -16.20 0.51
C VAL A 107 4.04 -15.21 1.30
N LYS A 108 4.91 -15.70 2.20
CA LYS A 108 5.88 -14.86 2.93
C LYS A 108 6.77 -14.05 2.00
N GLY A 109 7.23 -14.64 0.88
CA GLY A 109 7.99 -13.95 -0.15
C GLY A 109 7.19 -12.82 -0.83
N SER A 110 5.90 -13.05 -1.11
CA SER A 110 5.00 -12.05 -1.68
C SER A 110 4.73 -10.92 -0.68
N VAL A 111 4.38 -11.26 0.56
CA VAL A 111 4.13 -10.30 1.65
C VAL A 111 5.35 -9.40 1.87
N ARG A 112 6.56 -9.98 1.98
CA ARG A 112 7.80 -9.20 2.14
C ARG A 112 7.99 -8.15 1.06
N ARG A 113 7.69 -8.50 -0.21
CA ARG A 113 7.80 -7.56 -1.33
C ARG A 113 6.78 -6.42 -1.25
N LYS A 114 5.57 -6.71 -0.77
CA LYS A 114 4.47 -5.74 -0.66
C LYS A 114 4.64 -4.80 0.52
N VAL A 115 4.76 -5.34 1.73
CA VAL A 115 4.77 -4.53 2.97
C VAL A 115 5.93 -3.55 3.02
N ARG A 116 7.03 -3.85 2.32
CA ARG A 116 8.19 -2.96 2.20
C ARG A 116 7.82 -1.56 1.69
N PHE A 117 6.80 -1.44 0.85
CA PHE A 117 6.44 -0.20 0.18
C PHE A 117 5.19 0.48 0.74
N LEU A 118 4.54 -0.12 1.77
CA LEU A 118 3.32 0.46 2.34
C LEU A 118 3.55 1.85 2.95
N SER A 119 4.72 2.07 3.56
CA SER A 119 5.10 3.37 4.13
C SER A 119 5.60 4.39 3.12
N SER A 120 5.67 4.03 1.84
CA SER A 120 6.14 4.90 0.75
C SER A 120 5.07 5.12 -0.32
N LEU A 121 3.80 4.81 -0.01
CA LEU A 121 2.70 4.97 -0.96
C LEU A 121 2.46 6.44 -1.38
N ASP A 122 2.88 7.40 -0.56
CA ASP A 122 2.85 8.83 -0.87
C ASP A 122 3.67 9.20 -2.11
N LYS A 123 4.74 8.48 -2.38
CA LYS A 123 5.64 8.72 -3.52
C LYS A 123 5.00 8.53 -4.90
N ILE A 124 3.82 7.90 -4.98
CA ILE A 124 3.12 7.77 -6.27
C ILE A 124 2.65 9.12 -6.85
N PHE A 125 2.73 10.18 -6.08
CA PHE A 125 2.38 11.54 -6.50
C PHE A 125 3.60 12.43 -6.75
N ASP A 126 4.80 11.86 -6.86
CA ASP A 126 6.02 12.58 -7.20
C ASP A 126 6.07 12.89 -8.71
N LYS A 127 6.80 13.93 -9.10
CA LYS A 127 6.96 14.34 -10.52
C LYS A 127 7.57 13.26 -11.42
N SER A 128 8.36 12.35 -10.85
CA SER A 128 8.98 11.24 -11.56
C SER A 128 8.04 10.05 -11.79
N THR A 129 6.83 10.11 -11.25
CA THR A 129 5.87 9.01 -11.36
C THR A 129 5.40 8.82 -12.80
N LEU A 130 5.48 7.58 -13.23
CA LEU A 130 5.03 7.13 -14.56
C LEU A 130 3.69 6.41 -14.44
N VAL A 131 2.91 6.43 -15.51
CA VAL A 131 1.60 5.78 -15.57
C VAL A 131 1.42 4.99 -16.86
N GLU A 132 0.72 3.87 -16.79
CA GLU A 132 0.31 3.06 -17.94
C GLU A 132 -1.16 2.65 -17.80
N GLU A 133 -1.94 2.88 -18.85
CA GLU A 133 -3.33 2.42 -18.95
C GLU A 133 -3.38 0.94 -19.34
N SER A 134 -4.44 0.24 -18.92
CA SER A 134 -4.66 -1.18 -19.25
C SER A 134 -3.50 -2.10 -18.82
N PHE A 135 -2.98 -1.86 -17.62
CA PHE A 135 -1.85 -2.61 -17.07
C PHE A 135 -2.19 -4.10 -16.83
N ASN A 136 -1.29 -4.97 -17.30
CA ASN A 136 -1.40 -6.42 -17.12
C ASN A 136 -0.06 -7.04 -16.73
N LYS A 137 -0.03 -7.72 -15.59
CA LYS A 137 1.16 -8.44 -15.09
C LYS A 137 0.77 -9.62 -14.21
N ASN A 138 1.34 -10.81 -14.46
CA ASN A 138 1.17 -12.00 -13.61
C ASN A 138 -0.30 -12.30 -13.26
N GLN A 139 -1.19 -12.35 -14.24
CA GLN A 139 -2.65 -12.58 -14.08
C GLN A 139 -3.38 -11.44 -13.33
N VAL A 140 -2.72 -10.34 -13.05
CA VAL A 140 -3.35 -9.14 -12.50
C VAL A 140 -3.61 -8.15 -13.63
N SER A 141 -4.89 -7.82 -13.84
CA SER A 141 -5.33 -6.79 -14.77
C SER A 141 -5.80 -5.57 -13.99
N CYS A 142 -5.31 -4.40 -14.37
CA CYS A 142 -5.69 -3.12 -13.76
C CYS A 142 -6.14 -2.15 -14.84
N THR A 143 -7.04 -1.23 -14.49
CA THR A 143 -7.46 -0.14 -15.35
C THR A 143 -6.28 0.73 -15.73
N PHE A 144 -5.46 1.09 -14.75
CA PHE A 144 -4.15 1.70 -14.95
C PHE A 144 -3.23 1.34 -13.78
N ALA A 145 -1.94 1.56 -13.95
CA ALA A 145 -0.96 1.45 -12.89
C ALA A 145 -0.01 2.64 -12.90
N VAL A 146 0.52 2.98 -11.74
CA VAL A 146 1.55 4.00 -11.56
C VAL A 146 2.82 3.39 -10.99
N SER A 147 3.97 3.94 -11.33
CA SER A 147 5.26 3.51 -10.78
C SER A 147 6.15 4.70 -10.46
N GLU A 148 6.77 4.66 -9.26
CA GLU A 148 7.83 5.58 -8.84
C GLU A 148 9.21 4.90 -8.87
N ASN A 149 9.47 3.96 -9.76
CA ASN A 149 10.69 3.15 -9.92
C ASN A 149 10.90 2.02 -8.89
N SER A 150 10.66 2.27 -7.59
CA SER A 150 10.86 1.23 -6.54
C SER A 150 9.71 0.25 -6.46
N PHE A 151 8.49 0.69 -6.82
CA PHE A 151 7.28 -0.13 -6.84
C PHE A 151 6.28 0.33 -7.90
N THR A 152 5.35 -0.54 -8.23
CA THR A 152 4.20 -0.28 -9.10
C THR A 152 2.92 -0.51 -8.32
N LEU A 153 2.01 0.46 -8.33
CA LEU A 153 0.68 0.38 -7.74
C LEU A 153 -0.37 0.33 -8.83
N GLY A 154 -1.13 -0.76 -8.90
CA GLY A 154 -2.20 -0.96 -9.86
C GLY A 154 -3.57 -0.59 -9.30
N PHE A 155 -4.40 0.02 -10.15
CA PHE A 155 -5.74 0.48 -9.81
C PHE A 155 -6.79 -0.20 -10.69
N ILE A 156 -7.94 -0.56 -10.09
CA ILE A 156 -9.12 -1.07 -10.81
C ILE A 156 -10.28 -0.08 -10.67
N ALA A 157 -11.05 0.11 -11.75
CA ALA A 157 -12.21 1.00 -11.75
C ALA A 157 -13.49 0.26 -11.34
N PHE A 158 -14.26 0.87 -10.38
CA PHE A 158 -15.63 0.51 -10.08
C PHE A 158 -16.23 1.43 -9.00
N PRO A 159 -17.10 2.36 -9.27
CA PRO A 159 -17.12 3.23 -10.47
C PRO A 159 -15.89 4.15 -10.54
N LYS A 160 -15.21 4.39 -9.40
CA LYS A 160 -13.94 5.10 -9.29
C LYS A 160 -12.79 4.11 -9.14
N CYS A 161 -11.58 4.53 -9.48
CA CYS A 161 -10.39 3.69 -9.38
C CYS A 161 -9.95 3.54 -7.93
N ARG A 162 -9.63 2.30 -7.54
CA ARG A 162 -9.16 1.94 -6.20
C ARG A 162 -7.88 1.12 -6.26
N PRO A 163 -6.97 1.26 -5.29
CA PRO A 163 -5.77 0.44 -5.20
C PRO A 163 -6.11 -1.05 -5.14
N ASN A 164 -5.45 -1.87 -5.95
CA ASN A 164 -5.70 -3.29 -6.05
C ASN A 164 -4.47 -4.15 -5.85
N THR A 165 -3.32 -3.73 -6.38
CA THR A 165 -2.09 -4.51 -6.28
C THR A 165 -0.88 -3.62 -6.10
N LEU A 166 0.09 -4.13 -5.32
CA LEU A 166 1.38 -3.49 -5.07
C LEU A 166 2.48 -4.47 -5.49
N LEU A 167 3.33 -4.06 -6.41
CA LEU A 167 4.41 -4.85 -6.99
C LEU A 167 5.76 -4.17 -6.75
N LYS A 168 6.82 -4.96 -6.63
CA LYS A 168 8.18 -4.44 -6.47
C LYS A 168 8.73 -3.99 -7.85
N GLY A 169 9.37 -2.83 -7.89
CA GLY A 169 10.02 -2.28 -9.07
C GLY A 169 9.05 -1.64 -10.07
N ASN A 170 9.62 -1.06 -11.11
CA ASN A 170 8.84 -0.55 -12.23
C ASN A 170 8.43 -1.73 -13.14
N GLU A 171 7.14 -2.05 -13.16
CA GLU A 171 6.56 -3.15 -13.93
C GLU A 171 5.78 -2.64 -15.16
N LEU A 172 5.83 -1.34 -15.43
CA LEU A 172 5.20 -0.72 -16.59
C LEU A 172 5.98 -1.04 -17.87
N LYS A 173 5.28 -1.21 -18.99
CA LYS A 173 5.88 -1.55 -20.31
C LYS A 173 6.02 -0.33 -21.22
N ASN A 174 4.95 0.46 -21.33
CA ASN A 174 4.87 1.64 -22.17
C ASN A 174 4.40 2.86 -21.37
N PRO A 175 5.13 3.24 -20.31
CA PRO A 175 4.70 4.30 -19.42
C PRO A 175 4.81 5.68 -20.07
N LYS A 176 3.97 6.60 -19.61
CA LYS A 176 4.10 8.04 -19.85
C LYS A 176 4.07 8.79 -18.52
N SER A 177 4.50 10.05 -18.55
CA SER A 177 4.40 10.93 -17.40
C SER A 177 2.95 11.20 -17.01
N ILE A 178 2.73 11.52 -15.77
CA ILE A 178 1.50 12.18 -15.32
C ILE A 178 1.59 13.65 -15.75
N ASP A 179 0.55 14.13 -16.44
CA ASP A 179 0.51 15.53 -16.91
C ASP A 179 0.10 16.47 -15.79
N SER A 180 -0.93 16.11 -15.02
CA SER A 180 -1.37 16.84 -13.83
C SER A 180 -2.17 15.96 -12.89
N ILE A 181 -2.23 16.38 -11.62
CA ILE A 181 -3.08 15.78 -10.60
C ILE A 181 -3.86 16.89 -9.92
N LYS A 182 -5.16 16.66 -9.76
CA LYS A 182 -6.01 17.46 -8.88
C LYS A 182 -6.39 16.63 -7.67
N ARG A 183 -6.55 17.26 -6.52
CA ARG A 183 -6.91 16.62 -5.26
C ARG A 183 -8.10 17.31 -4.63
N ARG A 184 -8.95 16.54 -3.95
CA ARG A 184 -9.94 17.08 -3.03
C ARG A 184 -9.95 16.28 -1.74
N LYS A 185 -10.28 16.92 -0.64
CA LYS A 185 -10.57 16.21 0.60
C LYS A 185 -11.89 15.44 0.44
N ARG A 186 -11.96 14.26 1.03
CA ARG A 186 -13.17 13.45 0.94
C ARG A 186 -14.37 14.19 1.56
N GLY A 187 -15.47 14.26 0.79
CA GLY A 187 -16.68 15.02 1.15
C GLY A 187 -16.75 16.42 0.56
N GLU A 188 -15.64 16.95 0.04
CA GLU A 188 -15.66 18.21 -0.71
C GLU A 188 -16.11 17.97 -2.15
N SER A 189 -16.69 19.03 -2.78
CA SER A 189 -17.18 18.98 -4.16
C SER A 189 -16.09 19.26 -5.19
N GLU A 190 -15.15 20.16 -4.89
CA GLU A 190 -14.21 20.71 -5.85
C GLU A 190 -12.85 20.05 -5.76
N PHE A 191 -12.24 19.76 -6.93
CA PHE A 191 -10.86 19.36 -7.08
C PHE A 191 -9.98 20.59 -7.29
N VAL A 192 -8.93 20.73 -6.50
CA VAL A 192 -7.90 21.77 -6.64
C VAL A 192 -6.60 21.17 -7.16
N ASP A 193 -5.79 21.98 -7.84
CA ASP A 193 -4.52 21.51 -8.36
C ASP A 193 -3.62 21.01 -7.22
N PHE A 194 -3.04 19.85 -7.43
CA PHE A 194 -2.11 19.23 -6.49
C PHE A 194 -0.70 19.33 -7.06
N ILE A 195 0.16 20.07 -6.36
CA ILE A 195 1.55 20.27 -6.77
C ILE A 195 2.32 19.00 -6.42
N LEU A 196 2.83 18.32 -7.43
CA LEU A 196 3.70 17.16 -7.24
C LEU A 196 4.98 17.57 -6.52
N SER A 197 5.40 16.78 -5.52
CA SER A 197 6.67 16.97 -4.80
C SER A 197 7.86 16.97 -5.76
N ASN A 198 8.86 17.75 -5.43
CA ASN A 198 10.12 17.76 -6.18
C ASN A 198 11.01 16.61 -5.76
#